data_475b7f7480a94bacd5e2bfcbd8e7a6df
#
_entry.id   475b7f7480a94bacd5e2bfcbd8e7a6df
#
_cell.length_a   1.000
_cell.length_b   1.000
_cell.length_c   1.000
_cell.angle_alpha   90.00
_cell.angle_beta   90.00
_cell.angle_gamma   90.00
#
_symmetry.space_group_name_H-M   'P 1'
#
loop_
_entity.id
_entity.type
_entity.pdbx_description
1 polymer ?
#
loop_
_entity_poly.entity_id
_entity_poly.type
_entity_poly.pdbx_seq_one_letter_code
_entity_poly.pdbx_strand_id
1 'polypeptide(L)' 'MNSHRRRAEVRLNAERILRDKGELGSAELCFKIDKLVRYDLNPQIVGQMLKGHPRIIRIQNTGSIASYRVTKLGNPQ' A
#
# COMPACT_ATOMS: atom_id res chain seq x y z
N MET A 1 -12.19 8.44 15.84
CA MET A 1 -11.82 7.99 14.87
C MET A 1 -10.89 7.02 14.98
N ASN A 2 -10.82 6.22 14.28
CA ASN A 2 -10.14 5.14 14.49
C ASN A 2 -9.07 4.99 13.51
N SER A 3 -7.90 5.41 13.82
CA SER A 3 -6.81 5.28 12.90
C SER A 3 -6.40 3.83 12.71
N HIS A 4 -6.66 2.97 13.68
CA HIS A 4 -6.38 1.55 13.48
C HIS A 4 -7.28 0.97 12.40
N ARG A 5 -8.52 1.36 12.37
CA ARG A 5 -9.44 0.86 11.38
C ARG A 5 -9.06 1.37 10.00
N ARG A 6 -8.67 2.62 9.90
CA ARG A 6 -8.26 3.18 8.62
C ARG A 6 -7.00 2.49 8.11
N ARG A 7 -6.05 2.24 9.02
CA ARG A 7 -4.83 1.56 8.63
C ARG A 7 -5.15 0.15 8.14
N ALA A 8 -6.01 -0.56 8.84
CA ALA A 8 -6.38 -1.91 8.44
C ALA A 8 -7.05 -1.92 7.09
N GLU A 9 -7.90 -0.94 6.84
CA GLU A 9 -8.61 -0.85 5.58
C GLU A 9 -7.66 -0.54 4.44
N VAL A 10 -6.75 0.39 4.64
CA VAL A 10 -5.78 0.73 3.62
C VAL A 10 -4.87 -0.46 3.34
N ARG A 11 -4.43 -1.15 4.38
CA ARG A 11 -3.56 -2.31 4.20
C ARG A 11 -4.25 -3.43 3.43
N LEU A 12 -5.50 -3.69 3.74
CA LEU A 12 -6.24 -4.73 3.06
C LEU A 12 -6.43 -4.40 1.58
N ASN A 13 -6.85 -3.18 1.31
CA ASN A 13 -7.06 -2.77 -0.07
C ASN A 13 -5.75 -2.73 -0.85
N ALA A 14 -4.69 -2.26 -0.22
CA ALA A 14 -3.39 -2.24 -0.88
C ALA A 14 -2.94 -3.65 -1.24
N GLU A 15 -3.12 -4.59 -0.34
CA GLU A 15 -2.73 -5.95 -0.61
C GLU A 15 -3.51 -6.54 -1.78
N ARG A 16 -4.80 -6.31 -1.82
CA ARG A 16 -5.62 -6.81 -2.89
C ARG A 16 -5.23 -6.22 -4.24
N ILE A 17 -5.01 -4.93 -4.27
CA ILE A 17 -4.65 -4.24 -5.50
C ILE A 17 -3.28 -4.72 -5.98
N LEU A 18 -2.34 -4.83 -5.08
CA LEU A 18 -0.99 -5.23 -5.46
C LEU A 18 -0.93 -6.69 -5.90
N ARG A 19 -1.77 -7.54 -5.33
CA ARG A 19 -1.82 -8.92 -5.78
C ARG A 19 -2.31 -9.00 -7.20
N ASP A 20 -3.23 -8.12 -7.56
CA ASP A 20 -3.78 -8.12 -8.90
C ASP A 20 -2.84 -7.45 -9.90
N LYS A 21 -2.23 -6.35 -9.50
CA LYS A 21 -1.43 -5.57 -10.44
C LYS A 21 0.06 -5.85 -10.40
N GLY A 22 0.55 -6.44 -9.35
CA GLY A 22 1.97 -6.72 -9.20
C GLY A 22 2.66 -5.61 -8.46
N GLU A 23 3.17 -4.65 -9.16
CA GLU A 23 3.90 -3.55 -8.53
C GLU A 23 3.31 -2.23 -8.97
N LEU A 24 3.12 -1.32 -8.06
CA LEU A 24 2.59 -0.01 -8.38
C LEU A 24 3.38 1.06 -7.66
N GLY A 25 3.50 2.19 -8.29
CA GLY A 25 4.11 3.36 -7.65
C GLY A 25 3.22 3.86 -6.53
N SER A 26 3.80 4.62 -5.61
CA SER A 26 3.07 5.07 -4.45
C SER A 26 1.89 5.96 -4.81
N ALA A 27 2.06 6.83 -5.79
CA ALA A 27 0.97 7.71 -6.18
C ALA A 27 -0.17 6.93 -6.81
N GLU A 28 0.15 5.96 -7.64
CA GLU A 28 -0.89 5.19 -8.30
C GLU A 28 -1.61 4.30 -7.31
N LEU A 29 -0.89 3.69 -6.39
CA LEU A 29 -1.51 2.87 -5.37
C LEU A 29 -2.45 3.71 -4.50
N CYS A 30 -1.98 4.90 -4.11
CA CYS A 30 -2.79 5.80 -3.32
C CYS A 30 -4.08 6.16 -4.06
N PHE A 31 -3.96 6.48 -5.34
CA PHE A 31 -5.12 6.86 -6.14
C PHE A 31 -6.14 5.74 -6.19
N LYS A 32 -5.69 4.51 -6.33
CA LYS A 32 -6.61 3.38 -6.40
C LYS A 32 -7.28 3.11 -5.05
N ILE A 33 -6.54 3.24 -3.97
CA ILE A 33 -7.12 3.03 -2.66
C ILE A 33 -8.10 4.15 -2.33
N ASP A 34 -7.76 5.36 -2.72
CA ASP A 34 -8.59 6.51 -2.43
C ASP A 34 -10.00 6.35 -2.98
N LYS A 35 -10.15 5.63 -4.07
CA LYS A 35 -11.47 5.42 -4.63
C LYS A 35 -12.28 4.42 -3.85
N LEU A 36 -11.64 3.65 -2.99
CA LEU A 36 -12.31 2.59 -2.25
C LEU A 36 -12.63 2.97 -0.82
N VAL A 37 -12.05 4.01 -0.32
CA VAL A 37 -12.29 4.43 1.04
C VAL A 37 -13.01 5.77 1.06
N ARG A 38 -13.51 6.15 2.21
CA ARG A 38 -14.30 7.35 2.29
C ARG A 38 -13.60 8.50 2.98
N TYR A 39 -12.30 8.53 2.90
CA TYR A 39 -11.55 9.62 3.48
C TYR A 39 -10.37 9.91 2.58
N ASP A 40 -9.84 11.09 2.72
CA ASP A 40 -8.77 11.52 1.86
C ASP A 40 -7.47 10.86 2.19
N LEU A 41 -6.76 10.47 1.17
CA LEU A 41 -5.45 9.87 1.33
C LEU A 41 -4.45 10.60 0.45
N ASN A 42 -3.21 10.52 0.84
CA ASN A 42 -2.14 10.99 -0.03
C ASN A 42 -1.02 9.96 0.06
N PRO A 43 -0.07 9.98 -0.87
CA PRO A 43 0.97 8.94 -0.89
C PRO A 43 1.78 8.85 0.40
N GLN A 44 1.98 9.95 1.07
CA GLN A 44 2.74 9.96 2.29
C GLN A 44 1.97 9.22 3.40
N ILE A 45 0.71 9.47 3.51
CA ILE A 45 -0.13 8.81 4.50
C ILE A 45 -0.21 7.32 4.22
N VAL A 46 -0.40 6.97 2.95
CA VAL A 46 -0.47 5.56 2.57
C VAL A 46 0.85 4.88 2.91
N GLY A 47 1.96 5.54 2.64
CA GLY A 47 3.26 4.99 2.97
C GLY A 47 3.41 4.71 4.45
N GLN A 48 2.94 5.60 5.28
CA GLN A 48 3.01 5.40 6.71
C GLN A 48 2.12 4.24 7.16
N MET A 49 0.97 4.11 6.56
CA MET A 49 0.05 3.05 6.90
C MET A 49 0.54 1.68 6.46
N LEU A 50 1.33 1.63 5.39
CA LEU A 50 1.87 0.37 4.92
C LEU A 50 3.19 -0.01 5.57
N LYS A 51 3.78 0.90 6.31
CA LYS A 51 5.05 0.63 6.93
C LYS A 51 4.91 -0.52 7.91
N GLY A 52 5.77 -1.47 7.83
CA GLY A 52 5.73 -2.62 8.71
C GLY A 52 4.76 -3.71 8.29
N HIS A 53 4.10 -3.54 7.16
CA HIS A 53 3.17 -4.56 6.70
C HIS A 53 3.98 -5.82 6.35
N PRO A 54 3.61 -6.98 6.86
CA PRO A 54 4.41 -8.17 6.66
C PRO A 54 4.44 -8.69 5.23
N ARG A 55 3.46 -8.32 4.43
CA ARG A 55 3.38 -8.84 3.08
C ARG A 55 3.54 -7.79 1.99
N ILE A 56 3.74 -6.55 2.35
CA ILE A 56 3.94 -5.50 1.35
C ILE A 56 5.30 -4.90 1.55
N ILE A 57 6.09 -4.85 0.49
CA ILE A 57 7.40 -4.24 0.59
C ILE A 57 7.46 -2.98 -0.22
N ARG A 58 8.22 -2.05 0.26
CA ARG A 58 8.47 -0.81 -0.42
C ARG A 58 9.78 -0.93 -1.17
N ILE A 59 9.75 -0.65 -2.47
CA ILE A 59 10.93 -0.68 -3.29
C ILE A 59 11.30 0.75 -3.57
N GLN A 60 12.53 1.11 -3.16
CA GLN A 60 12.94 2.45 -3.36
C GLN A 60 13.67 2.57 -4.66
N ASN A 61 13.14 3.32 -5.59
CA ASN A 61 13.80 3.49 -6.87
C ASN A 61 14.71 4.70 -6.81
N THR A 62 15.63 4.74 -7.75
CA THR A 62 16.49 5.85 -7.84
C THR A 62 15.60 6.96 -8.26
N GLY A 63 15.53 7.96 -7.72
CA GLY A 63 14.64 9.01 -8.07
C GLY A 63 13.78 9.19 -6.89
N SER A 64 12.70 9.75 -6.99
CA SER A 64 11.93 10.06 -5.87
C SER A 64 10.72 9.23 -5.65
N ILE A 65 10.40 8.36 -6.51
CA ILE A 65 9.18 7.62 -6.41
C ILE A 65 9.41 6.22 -5.88
N ALA A 66 8.74 5.88 -4.82
CA ALA A 66 8.80 4.53 -4.29
C ALA A 66 7.69 3.69 -4.92
N SER A 67 7.92 2.41 -5.01
CA SER A 67 6.91 1.47 -5.48
C SER A 67 6.62 0.49 -4.38
N TYR A 68 5.50 -0.19 -4.49
CA TYR A 68 5.13 -1.21 -3.53
C TYR A 68 4.74 -2.47 -4.26
N ARG A 69 5.02 -3.60 -3.64
CA ARG A 69 4.51 -4.86 -4.18
C ARG A 69 4.31 -5.86 -3.04
N VAL A 70 3.50 -6.85 -3.27
CA VAL A 70 3.25 -7.89 -2.28
C VAL A 70 4.33 -8.94 -2.43
N THR A 71 4.86 -9.39 -1.31
CA THR A 71 5.85 -10.44 -1.36
C THR A 71 5.13 -11.74 -1.58
N LYS A 72 5.83 -12.61 -2.22
CA LYS A 72 5.20 -13.82 -2.52
C LYS A 72 5.12 -14.64 -1.37
N LEU A 73 5.51 -14.34 -0.42
CA LEU A 73 5.61 -15.11 0.52
C LEU A 73 4.71 -15.47 1.21
N GLY A 74 4.09 -14.92 1.37
CA GLY A 74 3.29 -15.55 2.04
C GLY A 74 3.88 -16.81 2.11
N ASN A 75 4.61 -16.96 1.53
CA ASN A 75 5.16 -18.08 1.38
C ASN A 75 6.40 -18.00 1.80
N PRO A 76 6.60 -18.36 2.56
CA PRO A 76 7.74 -18.32 3.08
C PRO A 76 8.72 -18.90 2.46
N GLN A 77 9.01 -18.74 2.30
CA GLN A 77 9.81 -19.39 1.92
C GLN A 77 10.45 -19.34 2.25
#